data_7c05c7f83c254f0dab98fd72cee0790f
#
_entry.id   7c05c7f83c254f0dab98fd72cee0790f
#
_cell.length_a   1.000
_cell.length_b   1.000
_cell.length_c   1.000
_cell.angle_alpha   90.00
_cell.angle_beta   90.00
_cell.angle_gamma   90.00
#
_symmetry.space_group_name_H-M   'P 1'
#
loop_
_entity.id
_entity.type
_entity.pdbx_description
1 polymer ?
#
loop_
_entity_poly.entity_id
_entity_poly.type
_entity_poly.pdbx_seq_one_letter_code
_entity_poly.pdbx_strand_id
1 'polypeptide(L)'
;YQQHVFVATGLIVREEKLVAFYTITPGKNFHQETALYFSESTDGKRWSDPYKITDGFFINPPVVVKGGRLLMGGEYVSETDRETKRSKLIYHDGQSLRSGWTVASIEEGDLKRIGYAEPNFIDRQDDVIGLFRNYTGRLLVSRSVDRGQSWEPLSSSQIPDSTARFATGNLPSGVRYLVGNTLLKKFDRRALLISLSDDQGETFSRAFVIRDEETEISFAGQHKMDGWQYPHGYVWKDQLLIVHSVNKEDVAISSIKLQSLEN
;
A
#
# COMPACT_ATOMS: atom_id res chain seq x y z
N TYR A 1 -29.72 -0.20 11.22
CA TYR A 1 -28.54 -0.87 10.66
C TYR A 1 -27.38 0.12 10.68
N GLN A 2 -26.37 -0.13 11.47
CA GLN A 2 -25.12 0.62 11.42
C GLN A 2 -24.48 0.34 10.07
N GLN A 3 -24.32 1.35 9.23
CA GLN A 3 -23.66 1.18 7.92
C GLN A 3 -22.18 0.91 8.16
N HIS A 4 -21.70 -0.25 7.73
CA HIS A 4 -20.29 -0.57 7.70
C HIS A 4 -19.73 -0.30 6.30
N VAL A 5 -18.55 0.29 6.25
CA VAL A 5 -17.80 0.47 5.01
C VAL A 5 -16.68 -0.56 4.99
N PHE A 6 -16.59 -1.32 3.90
CA PHE A 6 -15.54 -2.29 3.65
C PHE A 6 -14.51 -1.68 2.71
N VAL A 7 -13.26 -1.66 3.11
CA VAL A 7 -12.15 -1.17 2.31
C VAL A 7 -11.24 -2.34 1.97
N ALA A 8 -11.17 -2.69 0.69
CA ALA A 8 -10.29 -3.75 0.22
C ALA A 8 -8.83 -3.40 0.54
N THR A 9 -8.13 -4.32 1.18
CA THR A 9 -6.71 -4.16 1.54
C THR A 9 -5.85 -4.99 0.59
N GLY A 10 -6.17 -6.27 0.38
CA GLY A 10 -5.46 -7.10 -0.57
C GLY A 10 -5.88 -8.56 -0.56
N LEU A 11 -5.35 -9.30 -1.52
CA LEU A 11 -5.56 -10.72 -1.68
C LEU A 11 -4.22 -11.42 -1.82
N ILE A 12 -4.01 -12.50 -1.07
CA ILE A 12 -2.84 -13.37 -1.21
C ILE A 12 -3.26 -14.83 -1.32
N VAL A 13 -2.35 -15.66 -1.82
CA VAL A 13 -2.46 -17.12 -1.71
C VAL A 13 -1.53 -17.58 -0.60
N ARG A 14 -2.05 -18.35 0.35
CA ARG A 14 -1.28 -18.95 1.42
C ARG A 14 -1.83 -20.34 1.75
N GLU A 15 -0.96 -21.36 1.81
CA GLU A 15 -1.35 -22.76 2.13
C GLU A 15 -2.55 -23.23 1.28
N GLU A 16 -2.46 -23.01 -0.04
CA GLU A 16 -3.50 -23.38 -1.02
C GLU A 16 -4.88 -22.72 -0.81
N LYS A 17 -4.94 -21.67 0.02
CA LYS A 17 -6.12 -20.84 0.23
C LYS A 17 -5.94 -19.45 -0.32
N LEU A 18 -7.02 -18.88 -0.81
CA LEU A 18 -7.14 -17.44 -1.01
C LEU A 18 -7.41 -16.79 0.35
N VAL A 19 -6.68 -15.75 0.66
CA VAL A 19 -6.88 -14.94 1.87
C VAL A 19 -7.14 -13.51 1.46
N ALA A 20 -8.35 -13.03 1.73
CA ALA A 20 -8.75 -11.65 1.48
C ALA A 20 -8.61 -10.83 2.76
N PHE A 21 -7.82 -9.76 2.69
CA PHE A 21 -7.68 -8.77 3.77
C PHE A 21 -8.52 -7.55 3.45
N TYR A 22 -9.18 -7.01 4.45
CA TYR A 22 -9.99 -5.81 4.32
C TYR A 22 -10.16 -5.10 5.67
N THR A 23 -10.30 -3.79 5.59
CA THR A 23 -10.63 -2.97 6.75
C THR A 23 -12.15 -2.77 6.80
N ILE A 24 -12.73 -2.92 7.99
CA ILE A 24 -14.12 -2.58 8.26
C ILE A 24 -14.13 -1.35 9.15
N THR A 25 -14.89 -0.33 8.76
CA THR A 25 -15.12 0.87 9.56
C THR A 25 -16.63 1.12 9.71
N PRO A 26 -17.14 1.36 10.92
CA PRO A 26 -18.52 1.76 11.13
C PRO A 26 -18.73 3.22 10.65
N GLY A 27 -19.81 3.45 9.94
CA GLY A 27 -20.18 4.80 9.49
C GLY A 27 -19.41 5.31 8.28
N LYS A 28 -19.43 6.63 8.08
CA LYS A 28 -18.89 7.30 6.89
C LYS A 28 -17.44 7.77 7.01
N ASN A 29 -16.89 7.82 8.21
CA ASN A 29 -15.54 8.33 8.51
C ASN A 29 -14.74 7.31 9.29
N PHE A 30 -13.42 7.53 9.41
CA PHE A 30 -12.57 6.79 10.33
C PHE A 30 -13.17 6.80 11.74
N HIS A 31 -13.44 5.64 12.26
CA HIS A 31 -14.05 5.43 13.57
C HIS A 31 -13.07 4.63 14.44
N GLN A 32 -13.11 4.85 15.76
CA GLN A 32 -12.24 4.13 16.70
C GLN A 32 -12.38 2.60 16.65
N GLU A 33 -13.53 2.10 16.18
CA GLU A 33 -13.78 0.66 15.98
C GLU A 33 -13.32 0.15 14.61
N THR A 34 -12.63 0.99 13.81
CA THR A 34 -12.05 0.57 12.55
C THR A 34 -11.00 -0.50 12.78
N ALA A 35 -11.09 -1.61 12.06
CA ALA A 35 -10.19 -2.74 12.27
C ALA A 35 -9.89 -3.48 10.96
N LEU A 36 -8.72 -4.12 10.93
CA LEU A 36 -8.30 -5.03 9.88
C LEU A 36 -8.86 -6.42 10.14
N TYR A 37 -9.42 -7.01 9.09
CA TYR A 37 -9.96 -8.37 9.08
C TYR A 37 -9.40 -9.18 7.91
N PHE A 38 -9.56 -10.48 7.98
CA PHE A 38 -9.39 -11.37 6.84
C PHE A 38 -10.50 -12.43 6.78
N SER A 39 -10.69 -12.99 5.58
CA SER A 39 -11.46 -14.18 5.31
C SER A 39 -10.67 -15.11 4.40
N GLU A 40 -10.88 -16.43 4.55
CA GLU A 40 -10.21 -17.48 3.77
C GLU A 40 -11.20 -18.19 2.86
N SER A 41 -10.72 -18.64 1.70
CA SER A 41 -11.47 -19.45 0.76
C SER A 41 -10.57 -20.49 0.07
N THR A 42 -11.06 -21.69 -0.13
CA THR A 42 -10.39 -22.74 -0.92
C THR A 42 -10.86 -22.81 -2.36
N ASP A 43 -11.97 -22.16 -2.69
CA ASP A 43 -12.61 -22.23 -4.02
C ASP A 43 -12.86 -20.86 -4.66
N GLY A 44 -12.54 -19.77 -3.95
CA GLY A 44 -12.80 -18.40 -4.37
C GLY A 44 -14.28 -17.98 -4.39
N LYS A 45 -15.18 -18.87 -3.98
CA LYS A 45 -16.63 -18.66 -4.00
C LYS A 45 -17.24 -18.57 -2.60
N ARG A 46 -16.83 -19.49 -1.73
CA ARG A 46 -17.26 -19.52 -0.34
C ARG A 46 -16.14 -19.04 0.56
N TRP A 47 -16.43 -18.08 1.39
CA TRP A 47 -15.49 -17.44 2.30
C TRP A 47 -15.83 -17.72 3.75
N SER A 48 -14.83 -17.84 4.58
CA SER A 48 -15.01 -17.92 6.03
C SER A 48 -15.63 -16.63 6.58
N ASP A 49 -16.18 -16.71 7.78
CA ASP A 49 -16.54 -15.52 8.54
C ASP A 49 -15.32 -14.59 8.72
N PRO A 50 -15.53 -13.26 8.81
CA PRO A 50 -14.49 -12.31 9.09
C PRO A 50 -13.75 -12.60 10.39
N TYR A 51 -12.43 -12.66 10.34
CA TYR A 51 -11.59 -12.74 11.52
C TYR A 51 -10.84 -11.44 11.75
N LYS A 52 -11.05 -10.80 12.90
CA LYS A 52 -10.38 -9.55 13.28
C LYS A 52 -8.92 -9.81 13.62
N ILE A 53 -8.01 -9.07 12.96
CA ILE A 53 -6.58 -9.10 13.22
C ILE A 53 -6.21 -8.08 14.30
N THR A 54 -6.53 -6.81 14.05
CA THR A 54 -6.13 -5.68 14.92
C THR A 54 -6.98 -4.45 14.62
N ASP A 55 -7.07 -3.53 15.57
CA ASP A 55 -7.64 -2.20 15.32
C ASP A 55 -6.71 -1.40 14.42
N GLY A 56 -7.26 -0.49 13.65
CA GLY A 56 -6.52 0.38 12.74
C GLY A 56 -7.03 0.34 11.31
N PHE A 57 -6.58 1.31 10.51
CA PHE A 57 -6.95 1.43 9.11
C PHE A 57 -5.81 0.96 8.20
N PHE A 58 -6.05 -0.10 7.45
CA PHE A 58 -5.09 -0.71 6.53
C PHE A 58 -5.69 -0.76 5.13
N ILE A 59 -4.90 -0.43 4.11
CA ILE A 59 -5.36 -0.39 2.71
C ILE A 59 -4.39 -1.03 1.71
N ASN A 60 -3.21 -1.44 2.15
CA ASN A 60 -2.25 -2.12 1.30
C ASN A 60 -2.20 -3.62 1.63
N PRO A 61 -1.98 -4.50 0.62
CA PRO A 61 -1.85 -5.92 0.86
C PRO A 61 -0.64 -6.24 1.73
N PRO A 62 -0.63 -7.38 2.42
CA PRO A 62 0.56 -7.85 3.09
C PRO A 62 1.69 -8.11 2.09
N VAL A 63 2.90 -7.76 2.49
CA VAL A 63 4.13 -8.09 1.76
C VAL A 63 4.76 -9.31 2.43
N VAL A 64 5.05 -10.32 1.63
CA VAL A 64 5.80 -11.50 2.10
C VAL A 64 7.29 -11.19 1.98
N VAL A 65 7.99 -11.15 3.09
CA VAL A 65 9.43 -10.95 3.11
C VAL A 65 10.16 -12.29 3.29
N LYS A 66 11.48 -12.28 3.09
CA LYS A 66 12.34 -13.45 3.22
C LYS A 66 12.08 -14.20 4.53
N GLY A 67 11.91 -15.50 4.45
CA GLY A 67 11.51 -16.34 5.59
C GLY A 67 10.01 -16.52 5.75
N GLY A 68 9.18 -15.94 4.87
CA GLY A 68 7.73 -16.15 4.86
C GLY A 68 6.95 -15.25 5.84
N ARG A 69 7.63 -14.30 6.51
CA ARG A 69 6.98 -13.30 7.35
C ARG A 69 6.07 -12.42 6.51
N LEU A 70 4.90 -12.11 7.03
CA LEU A 70 4.00 -11.10 6.46
C LEU A 70 4.23 -9.76 7.16
N LEU A 71 4.34 -8.69 6.36
CA LEU A 71 4.35 -7.31 6.85
C LEU A 71 3.13 -6.57 6.33
N MET A 72 2.49 -5.80 7.19
CA MET A 72 1.42 -4.89 6.83
C MET A 72 1.62 -3.55 7.51
N GLY A 73 1.17 -2.49 6.85
CA GLY A 73 1.19 -1.15 7.39
C GLY A 73 -0.13 -0.44 7.20
N GLY A 74 -0.50 0.32 8.22
CA GLY A 74 -1.73 1.10 8.27
C GLY A 74 -1.59 2.28 9.23
N GLU A 75 -2.70 2.77 9.69
CA GLU A 75 -2.81 3.90 10.63
C GLU A 75 -3.47 3.46 11.92
N TYR A 76 -3.03 4.03 13.03
CA TYR A 76 -3.83 4.02 14.25
C TYR A 76 -5.10 4.84 14.05
N VAL A 77 -6.19 4.36 14.62
CA VAL A 77 -7.50 5.02 14.59
C VAL A 77 -8.00 5.16 16.01
N SER A 78 -7.55 6.19 16.70
CA SER A 78 -8.07 6.57 18.01
C SER A 78 -8.54 8.02 18.00
N GLU A 79 -9.36 8.42 18.96
CA GLU A 79 -9.79 9.82 19.07
C GLU A 79 -8.60 10.77 19.32
N THR A 80 -7.58 10.28 20.03
CA THR A 80 -6.34 11.01 20.33
C THR A 80 -5.39 11.07 19.15
N ASP A 81 -5.46 10.12 18.21
CA ASP A 81 -4.55 10.03 17.08
C ASP A 81 -5.04 10.78 15.82
N ARG A 82 -6.22 11.39 15.86
CA ARG A 82 -6.74 12.21 14.74
C ARG A 82 -5.84 13.39 14.41
N GLU A 83 -5.14 13.93 15.38
CA GLU A 83 -4.20 15.04 15.21
C GLU A 83 -2.79 14.57 14.85
N THR A 84 -2.43 13.35 15.22
CA THR A 84 -1.14 12.72 14.92
C THR A 84 -1.39 11.41 14.22
N LYS A 85 -1.44 11.43 12.91
CA LYS A 85 -1.57 10.21 12.10
C LYS A 85 -0.32 9.36 12.27
N ARG A 86 -0.42 8.34 13.12
CA ARG A 86 0.68 7.42 13.42
C ARG A 86 0.62 6.19 12.54
N SER A 87 1.78 5.78 12.03
CA SER A 87 1.92 4.50 11.34
C SER A 87 1.76 3.35 12.32
N LYS A 88 0.91 2.40 11.96
CA LYS A 88 0.79 1.12 12.63
C LYS A 88 1.36 0.03 11.74
N LEU A 89 2.54 -0.46 12.09
CA LEU A 89 3.18 -1.56 11.38
C LEU A 89 2.95 -2.84 12.14
N ILE A 90 2.59 -3.91 11.45
CA ILE A 90 2.39 -5.23 12.04
C ILE A 90 3.11 -6.28 11.22
N TYR A 91 3.55 -7.34 11.88
CA TYR A 91 4.13 -8.52 11.23
C TYR A 91 3.56 -9.82 11.80
N HIS A 92 3.72 -10.88 11.02
CA HIS A 92 3.26 -12.22 11.39
C HIS A 92 4.23 -13.28 10.88
N ASP A 93 4.71 -14.14 11.79
CA ASP A 93 5.66 -15.22 11.50
C ASP A 93 5.04 -16.61 11.47
N GLY A 94 3.83 -16.74 11.98
CA GLY A 94 3.18 -18.04 12.15
C GLY A 94 2.52 -18.58 10.89
N GLN A 95 2.10 -19.83 10.95
CA GLN A 95 1.29 -20.44 9.90
C GLN A 95 -0.14 -19.95 9.96
N SER A 96 -0.76 -19.98 11.14
CA SER A 96 -2.16 -19.55 11.33
C SER A 96 -2.29 -18.05 11.45
N LEU A 97 -3.02 -17.44 10.53
CA LEU A 97 -3.31 -15.99 10.54
C LEU A 97 -4.24 -15.55 11.68
N ARG A 98 -4.85 -16.52 12.41
CA ARG A 98 -5.78 -16.25 13.51
C ARG A 98 -5.09 -15.84 14.82
N SER A 99 -3.77 -15.89 14.89
CA SER A 99 -3.00 -15.51 16.07
C SER A 99 -1.58 -15.16 15.69
N GLY A 100 -0.81 -14.53 16.60
CA GLY A 100 0.62 -14.28 16.38
C GLY A 100 0.95 -12.99 15.61
N TRP A 101 -0.02 -12.12 15.34
CA TRP A 101 0.23 -10.79 14.82
C TRP A 101 0.86 -9.90 15.91
N THR A 102 1.96 -9.27 15.57
CA THR A 102 2.74 -8.43 16.48
C THR A 102 2.86 -7.03 15.91
N VAL A 103 2.73 -6.02 16.77
CA VAL A 103 2.98 -4.63 16.38
C VAL A 103 4.50 -4.40 16.35
N ALA A 104 4.99 -3.92 15.22
CA ALA A 104 6.39 -3.56 15.07
C ALA A 104 6.71 -2.24 15.77
N SER A 105 7.93 -2.10 16.30
CA SER A 105 8.40 -0.83 16.81
C SER A 105 8.93 0.03 15.65
N ILE A 106 8.53 1.30 15.64
CA ILE A 106 9.10 2.32 14.77
C ILE A 106 9.51 3.50 15.65
N GLU A 107 10.74 3.97 15.49
CA GLU A 107 11.16 5.17 16.21
C GLU A 107 10.38 6.36 15.66
N GLU A 108 9.69 7.01 16.59
CA GLU A 108 8.91 8.19 16.30
C GLU A 108 9.84 9.40 16.11
N GLY A 109 10.22 9.65 14.85
CA GLY A 109 10.76 10.94 14.45
C GLY A 109 9.68 12.04 14.49
N ASP A 110 9.83 13.07 13.69
CA ASP A 110 8.80 14.12 13.56
C ASP A 110 7.55 13.60 12.82
N LEU A 111 6.73 12.81 13.52
CA LEU A 111 5.52 12.16 13.00
C LEU A 111 4.44 13.13 12.52
N LYS A 112 4.51 14.41 12.90
CA LYS A 112 3.62 15.46 12.37
C LYS A 112 3.71 15.62 10.85
N ARG A 113 4.73 15.03 10.23
CA ARG A 113 4.92 15.02 8.78
C ARG A 113 4.27 13.84 8.08
N ILE A 114 3.87 12.78 8.78
CA ILE A 114 3.22 11.63 8.16
C ILE A 114 1.77 11.99 7.89
N GLY A 115 1.45 12.15 6.62
CA GLY A 115 0.07 12.24 6.17
C GLY A 115 -0.35 10.92 5.55
N TYR A 116 -1.35 10.23 6.13
CA TYR A 116 -1.82 8.94 5.63
C TYR A 116 -0.72 7.88 5.62
N ALA A 117 -0.52 7.22 6.76
CA ALA A 117 0.45 6.14 6.91
C ALA A 117 -0.02 4.88 6.14
N GLU A 118 0.19 4.88 4.84
CA GLU A 118 -0.14 3.79 3.93
C GLU A 118 1.17 3.24 3.33
N PRO A 119 2.05 2.63 4.16
CA PRO A 119 3.36 2.21 3.69
C PRO A 119 3.28 1.08 2.69
N ASN A 120 4.24 1.07 1.79
CA ASN A 120 4.61 -0.09 1.00
C ASN A 120 6.01 -0.55 1.42
N PHE A 121 6.25 -1.85 1.35
CA PHE A 121 7.52 -2.45 1.76
C PHE A 121 8.24 -3.04 0.56
N ILE A 122 9.56 -2.88 0.54
CA ILE A 122 10.46 -3.49 -0.42
C ILE A 122 11.39 -4.43 0.34
N ASP A 123 11.20 -5.74 0.14
CA ASP A 123 12.10 -6.74 0.70
C ASP A 123 13.40 -6.79 -0.12
N ARG A 124 14.52 -6.63 0.55
CA ARG A 124 15.85 -6.66 -0.03
C ARG A 124 16.66 -7.81 0.55
N GLN A 125 17.87 -8.01 0.03
CA GLN A 125 18.71 -9.11 0.50
C GLN A 125 18.98 -9.03 2.01
N ASP A 126 19.35 -7.85 2.51
CA ASP A 126 19.85 -7.65 3.88
C ASP A 126 18.86 -6.95 4.81
N ASP A 127 17.93 -6.17 4.27
CA ASP A 127 16.96 -5.38 5.04
C ASP A 127 15.60 -5.27 4.33
N VAL A 128 14.70 -4.53 4.93
CA VAL A 128 13.41 -4.13 4.34
C VAL A 128 13.33 -2.60 4.35
N ILE A 129 12.96 -2.02 3.23
CA ILE A 129 12.61 -0.59 3.15
C ILE A 129 11.10 -0.44 3.28
N GLY A 130 10.67 0.47 4.16
CA GLY A 130 9.31 0.98 4.22
C GLY A 130 9.26 2.36 3.56
N LEU A 131 8.39 2.55 2.58
CA LEU A 131 8.11 3.83 1.95
C LEU A 131 6.75 4.34 2.42
N PHE A 132 6.69 5.60 2.85
CA PHE A 132 5.50 6.21 3.45
C PHE A 132 5.12 7.48 2.70
N ARG A 133 3.86 7.58 2.35
CA ARG A 133 3.32 8.81 1.77
C ARG A 133 3.16 9.88 2.87
N ASN A 134 3.28 11.16 2.49
CA ASN A 134 3.19 12.28 3.43
C ASN A 134 2.84 13.59 2.72
N TYR A 135 2.90 14.72 3.45
CA TYR A 135 2.55 16.04 2.93
C TYR A 135 3.76 16.90 2.49
N THR A 136 4.96 16.36 2.48
CA THR A 136 6.19 17.16 2.21
C THR A 136 6.56 17.23 0.73
N GLY A 137 5.86 16.51 -0.15
CA GLY A 137 6.16 16.40 -1.58
C GLY A 137 7.20 15.33 -1.93
N ARG A 138 7.64 14.55 -0.94
CA ARG A 138 8.53 13.39 -1.11
C ARG A 138 8.09 12.27 -0.20
N LEU A 139 8.23 11.02 -0.62
CA LEU A 139 8.02 9.88 0.26
C LEU A 139 8.98 9.92 1.45
N LEU A 140 8.53 9.48 2.61
CA LEU A 140 9.41 9.15 3.71
C LEU A 140 9.88 7.72 3.56
N VAL A 141 11.04 7.43 4.14
CA VAL A 141 11.66 6.10 4.14
C VAL A 141 12.10 5.74 5.55
N SER A 142 11.95 4.46 5.89
CA SER A 142 12.52 3.83 7.07
C SER A 142 13.10 2.47 6.68
N ARG A 143 14.07 1.97 7.45
CA ARG A 143 14.73 0.68 7.26
C ARG A 143 14.50 -0.23 8.44
N SER A 144 14.45 -1.53 8.14
CA SER A 144 14.41 -2.58 9.14
C SER A 144 15.40 -3.67 8.77
N VAL A 145 16.38 -3.91 9.64
CA VAL A 145 17.39 -4.97 9.46
C VAL A 145 16.95 -6.32 10.06
N ASP A 146 15.84 -6.35 10.78
CA ASP A 146 15.25 -7.52 11.44
C ASP A 146 13.95 -8.00 10.78
N ARG A 147 13.81 -7.69 9.47
CA ARG A 147 12.66 -8.09 8.65
C ARG A 147 11.33 -7.54 9.16
N GLY A 148 11.32 -6.29 9.62
CA GLY A 148 10.11 -5.55 9.95
C GLY A 148 9.66 -5.64 11.41
N GLN A 149 10.50 -6.15 12.33
CA GLN A 149 10.20 -6.13 13.76
C GLN A 149 10.43 -4.75 14.37
N SER A 150 11.55 -4.13 13.99
CA SER A 150 11.89 -2.77 14.38
C SER A 150 12.31 -1.93 13.16
N TRP A 151 12.08 -0.65 13.23
CA TRP A 151 12.28 0.28 12.14
C TRP A 151 13.05 1.50 12.61
N GLU A 152 13.99 1.94 11.78
CA GLU A 152 14.73 3.18 12.00
C GLU A 152 13.81 4.41 11.99
N PRO A 153 14.25 5.58 12.49
CA PRO A 153 13.53 6.82 12.36
C PRO A 153 13.21 7.16 10.91
N LEU A 154 12.00 7.70 10.68
CA LEU A 154 11.59 8.13 9.34
C LEU A 154 12.46 9.29 8.83
N SER A 155 12.95 9.17 7.62
CA SER A 155 13.71 10.18 6.91
C SER A 155 13.09 10.51 5.54
N SER A 156 13.43 11.68 4.98
CA SER A 156 12.95 12.08 3.65
C SER A 156 13.72 11.34 2.56
N SER A 157 13.02 10.72 1.63
CA SER A 157 13.62 10.14 0.42
C SER A 157 13.79 11.19 -0.70
N GLN A 158 14.38 10.79 -1.81
CA GLN A 158 14.43 11.60 -3.04
C GLN A 158 13.21 11.34 -3.96
N ILE A 159 12.32 10.39 -3.61
CA ILE A 159 11.19 9.98 -4.45
C ILE A 159 10.08 11.04 -4.33
N PRO A 160 9.65 11.69 -5.43
CA PRO A 160 8.55 12.63 -5.39
C PRO A 160 7.24 11.96 -4.93
N ASP A 161 6.41 12.70 -4.21
CA ASP A 161 5.12 12.25 -3.72
C ASP A 161 4.08 13.36 -3.79
N SER A 162 3.05 13.17 -4.58
CA SER A 162 1.90 14.08 -4.64
C SER A 162 0.89 13.86 -3.50
N THR A 163 1.28 13.22 -2.43
CA THR A 163 0.37 12.78 -1.35
C THR A 163 -0.69 11.81 -1.87
N ALA A 164 -0.25 10.86 -2.70
CA ALA A 164 -1.10 9.86 -3.32
C ALA A 164 -0.70 8.44 -2.89
N ARG A 165 -1.69 7.53 -2.84
CA ARG A 165 -1.39 6.12 -2.66
C ARG A 165 -0.59 5.62 -3.86
N PHE A 166 0.39 4.79 -3.59
CA PHE A 166 1.27 4.16 -4.57
C PHE A 166 1.37 2.66 -4.30
N ALA A 167 1.94 1.93 -5.23
CA ALA A 167 2.25 0.51 -5.08
C ALA A 167 3.71 0.26 -5.48
N THR A 168 4.34 -0.71 -4.84
CA THR A 168 5.67 -1.21 -5.18
C THR A 168 5.61 -2.70 -5.51
N GLY A 169 6.57 -3.17 -6.27
CA GLY A 169 6.71 -4.59 -6.56
C GLY A 169 8.01 -4.92 -7.29
N ASN A 170 8.13 -6.17 -7.67
CA ASN A 170 9.31 -6.71 -8.32
C ASN A 170 8.96 -7.23 -9.71
N LEU A 171 9.80 -6.95 -10.68
CA LEU A 171 9.79 -7.63 -11.97
C LEU A 171 10.57 -8.95 -11.86
N PRO A 172 10.32 -9.93 -12.75
CA PRO A 172 11.07 -11.19 -12.77
C PRO A 172 12.58 -11.03 -12.95
N SER A 173 13.02 -9.95 -13.59
CA SER A 173 14.43 -9.56 -13.75
C SER A 173 15.10 -9.13 -12.44
N GLY A 174 14.35 -8.89 -11.38
CA GLY A 174 14.85 -8.34 -10.13
C GLY A 174 14.77 -6.81 -10.03
N VAL A 175 14.43 -6.12 -11.13
CA VAL A 175 14.14 -4.69 -11.13
C VAL A 175 12.95 -4.40 -10.23
N ARG A 176 13.04 -3.38 -9.37
CA ARG A 176 11.94 -2.92 -8.53
C ARG A 176 11.13 -1.87 -9.27
N TYR A 177 9.82 -1.85 -9.07
CA TYR A 177 8.98 -0.78 -9.59
C TYR A 177 8.20 -0.08 -8.48
N LEU A 178 7.92 1.20 -8.70
CA LEU A 178 6.99 2.01 -7.95
C LEU A 178 5.99 2.61 -8.94
N VAL A 179 4.71 2.35 -8.72
CA VAL A 179 3.63 2.96 -9.52
C VAL A 179 2.86 3.92 -8.64
N GLY A 180 2.69 5.15 -9.11
CA GLY A 180 1.99 6.19 -8.36
C GLY A 180 1.99 7.55 -9.07
N ASN A 181 1.43 8.53 -8.39
CA ASN A 181 1.49 9.92 -8.83
C ASN A 181 2.76 10.55 -8.25
N THR A 182 3.92 10.16 -8.77
CA THR A 182 5.23 10.64 -8.30
C THR A 182 5.55 12.03 -8.86
N LEU A 183 4.69 12.99 -8.52
CA LEU A 183 4.78 14.39 -8.90
C LEU A 183 5.05 15.25 -7.66
N LEU A 184 5.71 16.39 -7.84
CA LEU A 184 6.04 17.30 -6.73
C LEU A 184 4.84 18.11 -6.25
N LYS A 185 3.82 18.30 -7.10
CA LYS A 185 2.63 19.06 -6.74
C LYS A 185 1.71 18.21 -5.87
N LYS A 186 1.38 18.71 -4.69
CA LYS A 186 0.49 18.06 -3.74
C LYS A 186 -0.89 17.82 -4.35
N PHE A 187 -1.41 16.60 -4.12
CA PHE A 187 -2.71 16.12 -4.62
C PHE A 187 -2.87 16.13 -6.15
N ASP A 188 -1.78 16.18 -6.90
CA ASP A 188 -1.82 16.06 -8.35
C ASP A 188 -1.97 14.59 -8.77
N ARG A 189 -3.08 14.26 -9.40
CA ARG A 189 -3.43 12.91 -9.87
C ARG A 189 -3.55 12.80 -11.39
N ARG A 190 -3.15 13.87 -12.13
CA ARG A 190 -3.30 13.92 -13.58
C ARG A 190 -2.46 12.89 -14.32
N ALA A 191 -1.32 12.51 -13.78
CA ALA A 191 -0.48 11.48 -14.38
C ALA A 191 -0.23 10.32 -13.42
N LEU A 192 -0.35 9.10 -13.93
CA LEU A 192 0.09 7.87 -13.29
C LEU A 192 1.40 7.43 -13.92
N LEU A 193 2.44 7.29 -13.11
CA LEU A 193 3.77 6.95 -13.55
C LEU A 193 4.19 5.59 -12.99
N ILE A 194 5.08 4.92 -13.72
CA ILE A 194 5.90 3.84 -13.20
C ILE A 194 7.35 4.30 -13.13
N SER A 195 7.98 4.13 -12.00
CA SER A 195 9.41 4.41 -11.80
C SER A 195 10.14 3.10 -11.48
N LEU A 196 11.30 2.90 -12.08
CA LEU A 196 12.09 1.66 -11.97
C LEU A 196 13.38 1.90 -11.19
N SER A 197 13.78 0.89 -10.45
CA SER A 197 14.98 0.85 -9.63
C SER A 197 15.79 -0.39 -9.95
N ASP A 198 17.06 -0.21 -10.27
CA ASP A 198 18.04 -1.25 -10.49
C ASP A 198 18.93 -1.49 -9.25
N ASP A 199 18.77 -0.67 -8.21
CA ASP A 199 19.54 -0.67 -6.95
C ASP A 199 18.72 -1.15 -5.75
N GLN A 200 17.80 -2.08 -5.98
CA GLN A 200 16.94 -2.70 -4.97
C GLN A 200 16.01 -1.71 -4.23
N GLY A 201 15.62 -0.61 -4.89
CA GLY A 201 14.68 0.36 -4.34
C GLY A 201 15.32 1.51 -3.54
N GLU A 202 16.63 1.68 -3.62
CA GLU A 202 17.30 2.86 -3.05
C GLU A 202 16.95 4.12 -3.83
N THR A 203 17.02 4.02 -5.17
CA THR A 203 16.62 5.09 -6.08
C THR A 203 15.69 4.57 -7.15
N PHE A 204 14.85 5.47 -7.67
CA PHE A 204 13.93 5.20 -8.78
C PHE A 204 14.25 6.20 -9.90
N SER A 205 15.22 5.86 -10.75
CA SER A 205 15.83 6.78 -11.71
C SER A 205 15.18 6.79 -13.10
N ARG A 206 14.48 5.70 -13.47
CA ARG A 206 13.81 5.58 -14.77
C ARG A 206 12.30 5.71 -14.57
N ALA A 207 11.67 6.75 -15.09
CA ALA A 207 10.25 6.99 -14.95
C ALA A 207 9.55 7.05 -16.31
N PHE A 208 8.41 6.39 -16.42
CA PHE A 208 7.57 6.37 -17.61
C PHE A 208 6.12 6.72 -17.26
N VAL A 209 5.47 7.44 -18.15
CA VAL A 209 4.04 7.75 -18.02
C VAL A 209 3.21 6.53 -18.42
N ILE A 210 2.29 6.11 -17.56
CA ILE A 210 1.32 5.06 -17.85
C ILE A 210 0.02 5.69 -18.39
N ARG A 211 -0.42 6.76 -17.71
CA ARG A 211 -1.63 7.53 -18.03
C ARG A 211 -1.40 9.01 -17.72
N ASP A 212 -1.83 9.88 -18.64
CA ASP A 212 -1.83 11.34 -18.47
C ASP A 212 -2.96 12.03 -19.24
N GLU A 213 -3.88 11.23 -19.83
CA GLU A 213 -5.04 11.76 -20.52
C GLU A 213 -5.93 12.53 -19.53
N GLU A 214 -6.55 13.59 -19.99
CA GLU A 214 -7.53 14.35 -19.20
C GLU A 214 -8.73 13.47 -18.81
N THR A 215 -9.16 13.61 -17.57
CA THR A 215 -10.32 12.91 -17.03
C THR A 215 -11.32 13.91 -16.48
N GLU A 216 -12.59 13.54 -16.48
CA GLU A 216 -13.68 14.37 -15.98
C GLU A 216 -14.46 13.60 -14.91
N ILE A 217 -14.73 14.27 -13.77
CA ILE A 217 -15.55 13.72 -12.69
C ILE A 217 -17.01 13.79 -13.10
N SER A 218 -17.68 12.64 -13.19
CA SER A 218 -19.07 12.51 -13.59
C SER A 218 -20.05 12.58 -12.41
N PHE A 219 -19.61 12.20 -11.22
CA PHE A 219 -20.49 12.10 -10.04
C PHE A 219 -19.93 12.90 -8.86
N ALA A 220 -20.79 13.64 -8.17
CA ALA A 220 -20.42 14.31 -6.92
C ALA A 220 -20.02 13.29 -5.84
N GLY A 221 -19.04 13.63 -4.99
CA GLY A 221 -18.59 12.79 -3.89
C GLY A 221 -17.57 13.49 -3.00
N GLN A 222 -17.45 13.00 -1.75
CA GLN A 222 -16.45 13.52 -0.81
C GLN A 222 -15.05 13.05 -1.22
N HIS A 223 -14.06 13.93 -1.08
CA HIS A 223 -12.65 13.65 -1.36
C HIS A 223 -12.37 13.09 -2.76
N LYS A 224 -13.24 13.36 -3.72
CA LYS A 224 -12.98 13.06 -5.12
C LYS A 224 -11.90 13.99 -5.67
N MET A 225 -11.09 13.45 -6.54
CA MET A 225 -10.13 14.19 -7.34
C MET A 225 -10.10 13.54 -8.72
N ASP A 226 -10.01 14.33 -9.75
CA ASP A 226 -9.80 13.89 -11.11
C ASP A 226 -8.46 13.18 -11.26
N GLY A 227 -8.35 12.36 -12.29
CA GLY A 227 -7.12 11.68 -12.68
C GLY A 227 -7.04 10.20 -12.24
N TRP A 228 -5.84 9.70 -12.38
CA TRP A 228 -5.45 8.30 -12.28
C TRP A 228 -4.85 8.02 -10.91
N GLN A 229 -5.42 7.10 -10.14
CA GLN A 229 -5.05 6.97 -8.73
C GLN A 229 -5.21 5.55 -8.19
N TYR A 230 -4.62 5.30 -7.01
CA TYR A 230 -4.73 4.05 -6.25
C TYR A 230 -4.28 2.81 -7.02
N PRO A 231 -3.06 2.79 -7.57
CA PRO A 231 -2.58 1.69 -8.36
C PRO A 231 -2.31 0.44 -7.52
N HIS A 232 -2.47 -0.72 -8.18
CA HIS A 232 -1.94 -2.01 -7.76
C HIS A 232 -1.29 -2.67 -8.97
N GLY A 233 -0.09 -3.22 -8.79
CA GLY A 233 0.63 -3.93 -9.83
C GLY A 233 0.61 -5.44 -9.61
N TYR A 234 0.46 -6.20 -10.68
CA TYR A 234 0.56 -7.65 -10.67
C TYR A 234 1.25 -8.15 -11.94
N VAL A 235 2.33 -8.92 -11.76
CA VAL A 235 3.01 -9.56 -12.89
C VAL A 235 2.26 -10.83 -13.27
N TRP A 236 1.83 -10.90 -14.52
CA TRP A 236 1.17 -12.07 -15.08
C TRP A 236 1.75 -12.42 -16.46
N LYS A 237 2.38 -13.59 -16.54
CA LYS A 237 3.12 -14.01 -17.72
C LYS A 237 4.22 -13.00 -18.08
N ASP A 238 4.17 -12.44 -19.28
CA ASP A 238 5.10 -11.46 -19.85
C ASP A 238 4.64 -10.00 -19.67
N GLN A 239 3.67 -9.76 -18.81
CA GLN A 239 3.05 -8.45 -18.62
C GLN A 239 3.04 -8.02 -17.15
N LEU A 240 3.19 -6.72 -16.92
CA LEU A 240 2.81 -6.05 -15.70
C LEU A 240 1.41 -5.45 -15.89
N LEU A 241 0.45 -5.98 -15.16
CA LEU A 241 -0.91 -5.45 -15.09
C LEU A 241 -0.99 -4.44 -13.94
N ILE A 242 -1.46 -3.24 -14.24
CA ILE A 242 -1.65 -2.17 -13.26
C ILE A 242 -3.13 -1.83 -13.21
N VAL A 243 -3.79 -2.25 -12.14
CA VAL A 243 -5.17 -1.86 -11.84
C VAL A 243 -5.14 -0.51 -11.14
N HIS A 244 -5.95 0.43 -11.56
CA HIS A 244 -6.02 1.76 -10.97
C HIS A 244 -7.42 2.35 -11.05
N SER A 245 -7.71 3.30 -10.17
CA SER A 245 -8.96 4.05 -10.20
C SER A 245 -8.86 5.24 -11.16
N VAL A 246 -9.97 5.54 -11.83
CA VAL A 246 -10.19 6.76 -12.61
C VAL A 246 -11.18 7.62 -11.83
N ASN A 247 -10.78 8.82 -11.38
CA ASN A 247 -11.60 9.79 -10.64
C ASN A 247 -12.25 9.27 -9.33
N LYS A 248 -11.87 8.07 -8.84
CA LYS A 248 -12.60 7.30 -7.82
C LYS A 248 -14.04 6.94 -8.24
N GLU A 249 -14.27 6.79 -9.51
CA GLU A 249 -15.57 6.43 -10.12
C GLU A 249 -15.48 5.09 -10.82
N ASP A 250 -14.41 4.90 -11.60
CA ASP A 250 -14.19 3.70 -12.39
C ASP A 250 -12.89 3.00 -11.99
N VAL A 251 -12.76 1.77 -12.47
CA VAL A 251 -11.55 0.95 -12.39
C VAL A 251 -11.07 0.64 -13.80
N ALA A 252 -9.80 0.91 -14.05
CA ALA A 252 -9.15 0.59 -15.32
C ALA A 252 -7.93 -0.31 -15.09
N ILE A 253 -7.52 -1.01 -16.14
CA ILE A 253 -6.33 -1.85 -16.17
C ILE A 253 -5.42 -1.36 -17.29
N SER A 254 -4.19 -1.02 -16.96
CA SER A 254 -3.11 -0.80 -17.92
C SER A 254 -2.22 -2.02 -17.97
N SER A 255 -1.88 -2.48 -19.16
CA SER A 255 -1.00 -3.63 -19.39
C SER A 255 0.29 -3.16 -20.05
N ILE A 256 1.44 -3.52 -19.48
CA ILE A 256 2.76 -3.16 -19.96
C ILE A 256 3.55 -4.46 -20.19
N LYS A 257 4.13 -4.63 -21.39
CA LYS A 257 5.03 -5.77 -21.66
C LYS A 257 6.30 -5.62 -20.82
N LEU A 258 6.72 -6.68 -20.12
CA LEU A 258 7.91 -6.65 -19.27
C LEU A 258 9.15 -6.25 -20.08
N GLN A 259 9.31 -6.76 -21.30
CA GLN A 259 10.43 -6.41 -22.18
C GLN A 259 10.59 -4.89 -22.41
N SER A 260 9.49 -4.12 -22.40
CA SER A 260 9.57 -2.66 -22.58
C SER A 260 10.03 -1.89 -21.33
N LEU A 261 10.08 -2.55 -20.18
CA LEU A 261 10.56 -1.99 -18.91
C LEU A 261 12.01 -2.38 -18.61
N GLU A 262 12.52 -3.43 -19.26
CA GLU A 262 13.84 -4.02 -19.01
C GLU A 262 14.92 -3.57 -20.01
N ASN A 263 14.52 -2.84 -21.04
CA ASN A 263 15.40 -2.16 -22.01
C ASN A 263 15.58 -0.69 -21.55
#